data_ca1b0b697c93f84b880db2c56a48bb00
#
_entry.id   ca1b0b697c93f84b880db2c56a48bb00
#
_cell.length_a   1.000
_cell.length_b   1.000
_cell.length_c   1.000
_cell.angle_alpha   90.00
_cell.angle_beta   90.00
_cell.angle_gamma   90.00
#
_symmetry.space_group_name_H-M   'P 1'
#
loop_
_entity.id
_entity.type
_entity.pdbx_description
1 polymer ?
#
loop_
_entity_poly.entity_id
_entity_poly.type
_entity_poly.pdbx_seq_one_letter_code
_entity_poly.pdbx_strand_id
1 'polypeptide(L)'
;MEDYYRNISLWPIDGIMIGRGALIKPWIFTEIAERRNWDISSRERFDIIKKFTNYALEHWGSDNIGVENSRRFLLEWLSFQHRYIPVGILQEPPQKINQRPPNYRGRDELETLLASPACSDWIKISEMFLGKTPEGFVFVSKHNASAY
;
A
#
# COMPACT_ATOMS: atom_id res chain seq x y z
N MET A 1 6.04 10.03 9.87
CA MET A 1 5.97 11.49 10.18
C MET A 1 7.02 11.85 11.23
N GLU A 2 7.04 11.24 12.40
CA GLU A 2 7.97 11.56 13.50
C GLU A 2 9.45 11.44 13.10
N ASP A 3 9.85 10.38 12.42
CA ASP A 3 11.23 10.22 11.94
C ASP A 3 11.66 11.31 10.96
N TYR A 4 10.72 11.80 10.15
CA TYR A 4 10.99 12.92 9.24
C TYR A 4 11.40 14.17 10.02
N TYR A 5 10.56 14.60 10.96
CA TYR A 5 10.86 15.80 11.76
C TYR A 5 12.05 15.65 12.68
N ARG A 6 12.26 14.46 13.25
CA ARG A 6 13.45 14.16 14.05
C ARG A 6 14.72 14.32 13.21
N ASN A 7 14.78 13.76 12.01
CA ASN A 7 15.96 13.85 11.16
C ASN A 7 16.23 15.29 10.69
N ILE A 8 15.21 16.05 10.31
CA ILE A 8 15.38 17.47 9.93
C ILE A 8 15.86 18.30 11.11
N SER A 9 15.45 18.00 12.34
CA SER A 9 15.90 18.74 13.52
C SER A 9 17.34 18.40 13.96
N LEU A 10 17.82 17.20 13.63
CA LEU A 10 19.15 16.72 14.03
C LEU A 10 20.23 17.05 13.00
N TRP A 11 19.89 17.17 11.74
CA TRP A 11 20.85 17.29 10.66
C TRP A 11 20.55 18.50 9.77
N PRO A 12 21.60 19.20 9.27
CA PRO A 12 21.43 20.32 8.34
C PRO A 12 21.09 19.81 6.93
N ILE A 13 19.87 19.33 6.75
CA ILE A 13 19.33 18.80 5.49
C ILE A 13 18.07 19.56 5.10
N ASP A 14 17.88 19.81 3.80
CA ASP A 14 16.73 20.55 3.26
C ASP A 14 15.51 19.65 3.01
N GLY A 15 15.71 18.34 2.98
CA GLY A 15 14.62 17.39 2.73
C GLY A 15 15.05 15.93 2.88
N ILE A 16 14.06 15.05 2.87
CA ILE A 16 14.25 13.60 3.02
C ILE A 16 13.55 12.86 1.88
N MET A 17 14.28 11.97 1.23
CA MET A 17 13.71 11.05 0.25
C MET A 17 13.08 9.85 0.96
N ILE A 18 11.79 9.59 0.69
CA ILE A 18 11.05 8.46 1.26
C ILE A 18 10.85 7.40 0.17
N GLY A 19 11.44 6.23 0.36
CA GLY A 19 11.34 5.10 -0.58
C GLY A 19 10.18 4.14 -0.24
N ARG A 20 10.51 2.92 0.20
CA ARG A 20 9.54 1.85 0.49
C ARG A 20 8.46 2.22 1.50
N GLY A 21 8.74 3.13 2.43
CA GLY A 21 7.76 3.65 3.37
C GLY A 21 6.55 4.32 2.67
N ALA A 22 6.80 5.02 1.55
CA ALA A 22 5.75 5.63 0.74
C ALA A 22 4.93 4.58 -0.05
N LEU A 23 5.51 3.43 -0.40
CA LEU A 23 4.77 2.33 -1.02
C LEU A 23 3.83 1.64 -0.03
N ILE A 24 4.26 1.49 1.22
CA ILE A 24 3.43 0.91 2.29
C ILE A 24 2.33 1.90 2.71
N LYS A 25 2.68 3.19 2.77
CA LYS A 25 1.86 4.26 3.33
C LYS A 25 1.96 5.53 2.47
N PRO A 26 1.29 5.58 1.30
CA PRO A 26 1.42 6.73 0.39
C PRO A 26 0.90 8.04 0.97
N TRP A 27 0.01 8.02 1.94
CA TRP A 27 -0.47 9.21 2.65
C TRP A 27 0.53 9.76 3.69
N ILE A 28 1.75 9.18 3.78
CA ILE A 28 2.81 9.70 4.66
C ILE A 28 3.14 11.17 4.37
N PHE A 29 3.03 11.61 3.12
CA PHE A 29 3.26 12.99 2.73
C PHE A 29 2.21 13.94 3.31
N THR A 30 0.94 13.51 3.35
CA THR A 30 -0.14 14.25 4.02
C THR A 30 0.11 14.34 5.53
N GLU A 31 0.50 13.23 6.16
CA GLU A 31 0.84 13.23 7.59
C GLU A 31 2.01 14.15 7.93
N ILE A 32 3.03 14.20 7.05
CA ILE A 32 4.15 15.13 7.22
C ILE A 32 3.67 16.57 7.09
N ALA A 33 2.91 16.90 6.04
CA ALA A 33 2.42 18.26 5.81
C ALA A 33 1.51 18.75 6.94
N GLU A 34 0.65 17.89 7.47
CA GLU A 34 -0.32 18.22 8.50
C GLU A 34 0.20 17.98 9.93
N ARG A 35 1.39 17.41 10.08
CA ARG A 35 2.02 17.07 11.38
C ARG A 35 1.14 16.21 12.28
N ARG A 36 0.41 15.26 11.71
CA ARG A 36 -0.45 14.34 12.44
C ARG A 36 -0.33 12.91 11.93
N ASN A 37 -0.57 11.94 12.79
CA ASN A 37 -0.83 10.57 12.35
C ASN A 37 -2.28 10.47 11.85
N TRP A 38 -2.47 9.84 10.70
CA TRP A 38 -3.79 9.65 10.13
C TRP A 38 -4.23 8.20 10.28
N ASP A 39 -5.24 7.98 11.10
CA ASP A 39 -5.91 6.68 11.18
C ASP A 39 -6.86 6.52 9.99
N ILE A 40 -6.25 6.33 8.82
CA ILE A 40 -6.97 6.18 7.55
C ILE A 40 -7.85 4.93 7.59
N SER A 41 -9.10 5.07 7.14
CA SER A 41 -10.03 3.96 7.04
C SER A 41 -9.70 3.03 5.87
N SER A 42 -10.20 1.80 5.92
CA SER A 42 -10.13 0.84 4.81
C SER A 42 -10.72 1.40 3.52
N ARG A 43 -11.82 2.15 3.63
CA ARG A 43 -12.50 2.78 2.50
C ARG A 43 -11.62 3.86 1.85
N GLU A 44 -11.04 4.75 2.63
CA GLU A 44 -10.12 5.77 2.11
C GLU A 44 -8.90 5.15 1.45
N ARG A 45 -8.35 4.06 2.02
CA ARG A 45 -7.28 3.28 1.38
C ARG A 45 -7.73 2.69 0.05
N PHE A 46 -8.93 2.16 -0.01
CA PHE A 46 -9.52 1.62 -1.24
C PHE A 46 -9.70 2.70 -2.31
N ASP A 47 -10.10 3.91 -1.92
CA ASP A 47 -10.21 5.05 -2.83
C ASP A 47 -8.83 5.48 -3.39
N ILE A 48 -7.76 5.40 -2.59
CA ILE A 48 -6.39 5.61 -3.08
C ILE A 48 -6.01 4.57 -4.12
N ILE A 49 -6.33 3.28 -3.88
CA ILE A 49 -6.07 2.19 -4.84
C ILE A 49 -6.87 2.42 -6.13
N LYS A 50 -8.13 2.81 -6.02
CA LYS A 50 -8.97 3.17 -7.16
C LYS A 50 -8.37 4.30 -7.99
N LYS A 51 -7.89 5.35 -7.33
CA LYS A 51 -7.23 6.48 -7.99
C LYS A 51 -5.97 6.05 -8.73
N PHE A 52 -5.14 5.22 -8.11
CA PHE A 52 -3.97 4.63 -8.77
C PHE A 52 -4.37 3.83 -10.01
N THR A 53 -5.39 2.99 -9.91
CA THR A 53 -5.86 2.16 -11.02
C THR A 53 -6.37 3.01 -12.19
N ASN A 54 -7.09 4.10 -11.91
CA ASN A 54 -7.54 5.03 -12.94
C ASN A 54 -6.35 5.68 -13.67
N TYR A 55 -5.35 6.18 -12.95
CA TYR A 55 -4.14 6.72 -13.56
C TYR A 55 -3.35 5.67 -14.36
N ALA A 56 -3.32 4.44 -13.88
CA ALA A 56 -2.68 3.35 -14.61
C ALA A 56 -3.38 3.07 -15.95
N LEU A 57 -4.71 3.05 -15.96
CA LEU A 57 -5.50 2.89 -17.19
C LEU A 57 -5.35 4.10 -18.13
N GLU A 58 -5.28 5.31 -17.62
CA GLU A 58 -4.99 6.51 -18.42
C GLU A 58 -3.60 6.42 -19.09
N HIS A 59 -2.62 5.84 -18.39
CA HIS A 59 -1.25 5.73 -18.87
C HIS A 59 -1.04 4.56 -19.85
N TRP A 60 -1.57 3.37 -19.53
CA TRP A 60 -1.35 2.15 -20.34
C TRP A 60 -2.50 1.79 -21.27
N GLY A 61 -3.63 2.49 -21.17
CA GLY A 61 -4.85 2.20 -21.93
C GLY A 61 -5.81 1.25 -21.24
N SER A 62 -7.03 1.17 -21.81
CA SER A 62 -8.12 0.32 -21.30
C SER A 62 -8.34 -0.93 -22.17
N ASP A 63 -7.47 -1.20 -23.14
CA ASP A 63 -7.45 -2.46 -23.88
C ASP A 63 -6.88 -3.61 -23.03
N ASN A 64 -6.92 -4.81 -23.52
CA ASN A 64 -6.46 -5.99 -22.77
C ASN A 64 -5.00 -5.85 -22.28
N ILE A 65 -4.12 -5.27 -23.10
CA ILE A 65 -2.71 -5.08 -22.75
C ILE A 65 -2.57 -4.03 -21.64
N GLY A 66 -3.25 -2.91 -21.77
CA GLY A 66 -3.23 -1.82 -20.79
C GLY A 66 -3.82 -2.25 -19.44
N VAL A 67 -4.92 -2.99 -19.45
CA VAL A 67 -5.54 -3.56 -18.24
C VAL A 67 -4.59 -4.51 -17.51
N GLU A 68 -3.92 -5.42 -18.24
CA GLU A 68 -3.00 -6.37 -17.60
C GLU A 68 -1.70 -5.71 -17.11
N ASN A 69 -1.21 -4.67 -17.81
CA ASN A 69 -0.11 -3.85 -17.30
C ASN A 69 -0.52 -3.13 -16.00
N SER A 70 -1.69 -2.50 -15.99
CA SER A 70 -2.23 -1.84 -14.78
C SER A 70 -2.38 -2.82 -13.62
N ARG A 71 -2.90 -4.03 -13.89
CA ARG A 71 -3.02 -5.11 -12.90
C ARG A 71 -1.68 -5.51 -12.33
N ARG A 72 -0.67 -5.70 -13.18
CA ARG A 72 0.67 -6.11 -12.75
C ARG A 72 1.28 -5.10 -11.77
N PHE A 73 1.22 -3.81 -12.08
CA PHE A 73 1.73 -2.76 -11.19
C PHE A 73 0.91 -2.64 -9.91
N LEU A 74 -0.41 -2.79 -10.00
CA LEU A 74 -1.27 -2.82 -8.82
C LEU A 74 -0.90 -3.98 -7.88
N LEU A 75 -0.72 -5.18 -8.40
CA LEU A 75 -0.34 -6.35 -7.61
C LEU A 75 1.04 -6.19 -6.95
N GLU A 76 2.02 -5.65 -7.67
CA GLU A 76 3.33 -5.31 -7.09
C GLU A 76 3.18 -4.29 -5.96
N TRP A 77 2.32 -3.29 -6.10
CA TRP A 77 2.08 -2.32 -5.04
C TRP A 77 1.36 -2.92 -3.85
N LEU A 78 0.35 -3.77 -4.06
CA LEU A 78 -0.35 -4.49 -2.98
C LEU A 78 0.60 -5.37 -2.16
N SER A 79 1.68 -5.87 -2.76
CA SER A 79 2.73 -6.60 -2.04
C SER A 79 3.47 -5.77 -0.97
N PHE A 80 3.36 -4.44 -1.04
CA PHE A 80 3.82 -3.52 0.01
C PHE A 80 2.67 -3.05 0.89
N GLN A 81 1.53 -2.74 0.30
CA GLN A 81 0.36 -2.18 0.98
C GLN A 81 -0.17 -3.05 2.13
N HIS A 82 -0.13 -4.38 1.99
CA HIS A 82 -0.59 -5.30 3.03
C HIS A 82 0.21 -5.19 4.33
N ARG A 83 1.43 -4.64 4.28
CA ARG A 83 2.30 -4.46 5.45
C ARG A 83 1.87 -3.32 6.37
N TYR A 84 0.96 -2.46 5.91
CA TYR A 84 0.47 -1.36 6.74
C TYR A 84 -0.46 -1.88 7.84
N ILE A 85 -0.16 -1.47 9.07
CA ILE A 85 -1.04 -1.69 10.22
C ILE A 85 -1.72 -0.36 10.54
N PRO A 86 -3.07 -0.29 10.55
CA PRO A 86 -3.79 0.92 10.92
C PRO A 86 -3.36 1.45 12.29
N VAL A 87 -3.18 2.76 12.39
CA VAL A 87 -2.72 3.41 13.63
C VAL A 87 -3.66 3.10 14.80
N GLY A 88 -4.97 3.02 14.54
CA GLY A 88 -5.96 2.70 15.56
C GLY A 88 -5.90 1.25 16.10
N ILE A 89 -5.11 0.36 15.45
CA ILE A 89 -4.92 -1.03 15.89
C ILE A 89 -3.51 -1.24 16.46
N LEU A 90 -2.57 -0.33 16.20
CA LEU A 90 -1.22 -0.44 16.74
C LEU A 90 -1.21 -0.31 18.25
N GLN A 91 -0.54 -1.28 18.91
CA GLN A 91 -0.27 -1.19 20.36
C GLN A 91 0.80 -0.14 20.66
N GLU A 92 1.81 -0.05 19.81
CA GLU A 92 2.95 0.87 19.93
C GLU A 92 3.20 1.56 18.58
N PRO A 93 2.63 2.74 18.32
CA PRO A 93 3.01 3.54 17.18
C PRO A 93 4.36 4.25 17.40
N PRO A 94 5.13 4.61 16.36
CA PRO A 94 4.82 4.37 14.96
C PRO A 94 5.23 2.98 14.47
N GLN A 95 4.59 2.52 13.39
CA GLN A 95 5.01 1.30 12.70
C GLN A 95 6.39 1.48 12.06
N LYS A 96 7.32 0.56 12.36
CA LYS A 96 8.67 0.57 11.78
C LYS A 96 8.70 -0.23 10.48
N ILE A 97 9.43 0.27 9.48
CA ILE A 97 9.51 -0.35 8.15
C ILE A 97 10.13 -1.75 8.15
N ASN A 98 11.02 -2.03 9.06
CA ASN A 98 11.68 -3.33 9.22
C ASN A 98 10.91 -4.29 10.15
N GLN A 99 9.83 -3.83 10.74
CA GLN A 99 8.99 -4.66 11.59
C GLN A 99 8.03 -5.48 10.73
N ARG A 100 8.04 -6.82 10.91
CA ARG A 100 7.00 -7.66 10.31
C ARG A 100 5.66 -7.32 10.94
N PRO A 101 4.63 -7.00 10.13
CA PRO A 101 3.30 -6.82 10.69
C PRO A 101 2.84 -8.16 11.30
N PRO A 102 2.36 -8.17 12.55
CA PRO A 102 1.71 -9.34 13.10
C PRO A 102 0.42 -9.61 12.31
N ASN A 103 0.00 -10.85 12.29
CA ASN A 103 -1.33 -11.17 11.79
C ASN A 103 -2.36 -10.47 12.68
N TYR A 104 -3.21 -9.67 12.07
CA TYR A 104 -4.29 -9.00 12.76
C TYR A 104 -5.60 -9.11 11.98
N ARG A 105 -6.71 -9.03 12.68
CA ARG A 105 -8.02 -8.85 12.08
C ARG A 105 -8.32 -7.36 12.02
N GLY A 106 -8.66 -6.88 10.83
CA GLY A 106 -9.08 -5.49 10.64
C GLY A 106 -10.41 -5.18 11.36
N ARG A 107 -10.71 -3.91 11.47
CA ARG A 107 -11.96 -3.40 12.08
C ARG A 107 -13.18 -3.71 11.22
N ASP A 108 -12.94 -3.94 9.92
CA ASP A 108 -13.94 -4.40 8.96
C ASP A 108 -13.33 -5.44 7.99
N GLU A 109 -14.18 -6.03 7.14
CA GLU A 109 -13.77 -7.06 6.19
C GLU A 109 -12.78 -6.53 5.13
N LEU A 110 -12.98 -5.30 4.67
CA LEU A 110 -12.10 -4.67 3.69
C LEU A 110 -10.70 -4.42 4.29
N GLU A 111 -10.63 -3.95 5.54
CA GLU A 111 -9.37 -3.74 6.25
C GLU A 111 -8.62 -5.06 6.43
N THR A 112 -9.34 -6.13 6.76
CA THR A 112 -8.78 -7.49 6.87
C THR A 112 -8.25 -7.98 5.51
N LEU A 113 -9.00 -7.76 4.43
CA LEU A 113 -8.60 -8.15 3.08
C LEU A 113 -7.34 -7.38 2.63
N LEU A 114 -7.28 -6.07 2.89
CA LEU A 114 -6.13 -5.21 2.58
C LEU A 114 -4.87 -5.58 3.38
N ALA A 115 -4.99 -6.27 4.49
CA ALA A 115 -3.89 -6.75 5.32
C ALA A 115 -3.39 -8.14 4.94
N SER A 116 -4.08 -8.84 4.05
CA SER A 116 -3.73 -10.21 3.67
C SER A 116 -2.38 -10.28 2.95
N PRO A 117 -1.46 -11.17 3.37
CA PRO A 117 -0.20 -11.41 2.68
C PRO A 117 -0.33 -12.37 1.48
N ALA A 118 -1.54 -12.87 1.20
CA ALA A 118 -1.78 -13.87 0.17
C ALA A 118 -1.97 -13.23 -1.21
N CYS A 119 -1.21 -13.69 -2.20
CA CYS A 119 -1.36 -13.24 -3.60
C CYS A 119 -2.78 -13.43 -4.14
N SER A 120 -3.48 -14.50 -3.72
CA SER A 120 -4.87 -14.74 -4.10
C SER A 120 -5.82 -13.62 -3.68
N ASP A 121 -5.57 -13.00 -2.52
CA ASP A 121 -6.38 -11.89 -2.04
C ASP A 121 -6.03 -10.58 -2.75
N TRP A 122 -4.76 -10.37 -3.11
CA TRP A 122 -4.37 -9.23 -3.95
C TRP A 122 -5.00 -9.32 -5.34
N ILE A 123 -5.07 -10.54 -5.92
CA ILE A 123 -5.77 -10.78 -7.18
C ILE A 123 -7.25 -10.41 -7.04
N LYS A 124 -7.94 -10.84 -5.99
CA LYS A 124 -9.35 -10.45 -5.71
C LYS A 124 -9.50 -8.92 -5.65
N ILE A 125 -8.59 -8.23 -4.94
CA ILE A 125 -8.61 -6.76 -4.89
C ILE A 125 -8.45 -6.16 -6.29
N SER A 126 -7.52 -6.68 -7.11
CA SER A 126 -7.34 -6.20 -8.48
C SER A 126 -8.58 -6.42 -9.35
N GLU A 127 -9.29 -7.52 -9.15
CA GLU A 127 -10.52 -7.83 -9.89
C GLU A 127 -11.68 -6.89 -9.58
N MET A 128 -11.70 -6.29 -8.38
CA MET A 128 -12.70 -5.27 -8.02
C MET A 128 -12.59 -4.00 -8.88
N PHE A 129 -11.41 -3.72 -9.43
CA PHE A 129 -11.14 -2.52 -10.23
C PHE A 129 -11.00 -2.80 -11.73
N LEU A 130 -10.42 -3.94 -12.09
CA LEU A 130 -9.96 -4.26 -13.44
C LEU A 130 -10.72 -5.44 -14.07
N GLY A 131 -11.74 -5.95 -13.40
CA GLY A 131 -12.45 -7.15 -13.83
C GLY A 131 -11.67 -8.43 -13.61
N LYS A 132 -12.25 -9.56 -13.99
CA LYS A 132 -11.65 -10.88 -13.77
C LYS A 132 -10.30 -11.04 -14.47
N THR A 133 -9.41 -11.78 -13.82
CA THR A 133 -8.15 -12.19 -14.41
C THR A 133 -8.36 -13.18 -15.54
N PRO A 134 -7.46 -13.20 -16.55
CA PRO A 134 -7.46 -14.24 -17.57
C PRO A 134 -7.31 -15.64 -16.95
N GLU A 135 -7.83 -16.64 -17.66
CA GLU A 135 -7.68 -18.03 -17.24
C GLU A 135 -6.19 -18.40 -17.14
N GLY A 136 -5.82 -19.09 -16.06
CA GLY A 136 -4.43 -19.47 -15.81
C GLY A 136 -3.52 -18.33 -15.32
N PHE A 137 -4.07 -17.16 -14.96
CA PHE A 137 -3.29 -16.04 -14.44
C PHE A 137 -2.55 -16.41 -13.15
N VAL A 138 -1.24 -16.17 -13.15
CA VAL A 138 -0.38 -16.37 -11.99
C VAL A 138 0.42 -15.11 -11.73
N PHE A 139 0.48 -14.71 -10.47
CA PHE A 139 1.29 -13.58 -10.02
C PHE A 139 2.27 -14.03 -8.94
N VAL A 140 3.52 -13.66 -9.13
CA VAL A 140 4.58 -13.79 -8.11
C VAL A 140 5.22 -12.41 -7.96
N SER A 141 5.17 -11.84 -6.75
CA SER A 141 5.74 -10.53 -6.50
C SER A 141 7.27 -10.55 -6.63
N LYS A 142 7.85 -9.49 -7.21
CA LYS A 142 9.30 -9.32 -7.32
C LYS A 142 9.95 -9.05 -5.96
N HIS A 143 9.22 -8.41 -5.07
CA HIS A 143 9.67 -8.05 -3.73
C HIS A 143 9.01 -8.96 -2.69
N ASN A 144 9.70 -10.04 -2.37
CA ASN A 144 9.22 -10.99 -1.38
C ASN A 144 9.50 -10.42 0.03
N ALA A 145 8.45 -9.93 0.71
CA ALA A 145 8.56 -9.41 2.08
C ALA A 145 8.92 -10.50 3.12
N SER A 146 8.90 -11.78 2.71
CA SER A 146 9.29 -12.92 3.55
C SER A 146 10.79 -13.14 3.65
N ALA A 147 11.60 -12.34 2.96
CA ALA A 147 13.06 -12.47 2.95
C ALA A 147 13.77 -11.83 4.14
N TYR A 148 13.05 -11.37 5.17
CA TYR A 148 13.62 -10.80 6.39
C TYR A 148 13.04 -11.42 7.63
#